data_e66a01745bf75f3578699aed02acb14e
#
_entry.id   e66a01745bf75f3578699aed02acb14e
#
_cell.length_a   1.000
_cell.length_b   1.000
_cell.length_c   1.000
_cell.angle_alpha   90.00
_cell.angle_beta   90.00
_cell.angle_gamma   90.00
#
_symmetry.space_group_name_H-M   'P 1'
#
loop_
_entity.id
_entity.type
_entity.pdbx_description
1 polymer ?
#
loop_
_entity_poly.entity_id
_entity_poly.type
_entity_poly.pdbx_seq_one_letter_code
_entity_poly.pdbx_strand_id
1 'polypeptide(L)'
;WCDLDESNADAAIAAAVEWFRPLGREFEWKHYGYDRPTDLPDRLVAAGFEPGEQEALVVGEVTQVRARLAAAAPPTGVTVRRLREDPDGRAADWRAVAGLHAAVWDEDGTAMTDSIAAAHASDPAAMSVWLAEAEDGTVVCAARAEFHDGTDFASLWGGSTLAEYRGRGIYKALVSRRADEAAERGFRFLQVDASPDSRPILQRLGLRALTSTTPYVWRP
;
A
#
# COMPACT_ATOMS: atom_id res chain seq x y z
N TRP A 1 -4.88 -15.38 5.92
CA TRP A 1 -5.89 -16.24 6.56
C TRP A 1 -5.23 -17.07 7.65
N CYS A 2 -5.81 -17.08 8.83
CA CYS A 2 -5.38 -17.90 9.94
C CYS A 2 -6.58 -18.73 10.48
N ASP A 3 -6.30 -19.96 10.93
CA ASP A 3 -7.28 -20.85 11.51
C ASP A 3 -7.18 -20.75 13.05
N LEU A 4 -7.60 -19.59 13.57
CA LEU A 4 -7.57 -19.30 15.00
C LEU A 4 -8.94 -19.45 15.65
N ASP A 5 -8.91 -19.89 16.90
CA ASP A 5 -10.06 -19.94 17.80
C ASP A 5 -9.63 -19.55 19.22
N GLU A 6 -10.57 -19.60 20.17
CA GLU A 6 -10.33 -19.24 21.57
C GLU A 6 -9.25 -20.11 22.24
N SER A 7 -8.99 -21.32 21.73
CA SER A 7 -8.07 -22.29 22.33
C SER A 7 -6.63 -22.15 21.84
N ASN A 8 -6.39 -21.60 20.63
CA ASN A 8 -5.08 -21.57 20.00
C ASN A 8 -4.53 -20.17 19.73
N ALA A 9 -5.35 -19.12 19.82
CA ALA A 9 -4.94 -17.75 19.46
C ALA A 9 -3.75 -17.24 20.29
N ASP A 10 -3.79 -17.43 21.62
CA ASP A 10 -2.71 -16.96 22.51
C ASP A 10 -1.37 -17.66 22.21
N ALA A 11 -1.42 -18.96 21.91
CA ALA A 11 -0.23 -19.72 21.53
C ALA A 11 0.34 -19.25 20.19
N ALA A 12 -0.51 -18.94 19.21
CA ALA A 12 -0.09 -18.42 17.91
C ALA A 12 0.54 -17.02 18.03
N ILE A 13 -0.05 -16.15 18.84
CA ILE A 13 0.49 -14.81 19.13
C ILE A 13 1.86 -14.92 19.80
N ALA A 14 1.98 -15.77 20.85
CA ALA A 14 3.23 -15.98 21.55
C ALA A 14 4.32 -16.53 20.60
N ALA A 15 3.99 -17.50 19.77
CA ALA A 15 4.93 -18.06 18.78
C ALA A 15 5.43 -17.02 17.78
N ALA A 16 4.56 -16.11 17.31
CA ALA A 16 4.96 -15.01 16.44
C ALA A 16 5.94 -14.06 17.15
N VAL A 17 5.63 -13.67 18.39
CA VAL A 17 6.51 -12.81 19.20
C VAL A 17 7.86 -13.48 19.45
N GLU A 18 7.87 -14.76 19.82
CA GLU A 18 9.12 -15.52 20.04
C GLU A 18 9.99 -15.62 18.78
N TRP A 19 9.37 -15.72 17.61
CA TRP A 19 10.06 -15.78 16.32
C TRP A 19 10.77 -14.46 16.00
N PHE A 20 10.09 -13.31 16.17
CA PHE A 20 10.62 -12.01 15.78
C PHE A 20 11.55 -11.38 16.83
N ARG A 21 11.36 -11.67 18.12
CA ARG A 21 12.14 -11.12 19.23
C ARG A 21 13.66 -11.27 19.07
N PRO A 22 14.21 -12.48 18.73
CA PRO A 22 15.67 -12.64 18.57
C PRO A 22 16.22 -11.89 17.36
N LEU A 23 15.36 -11.55 16.40
CA LEU A 23 15.75 -10.81 15.21
C LEU A 23 15.87 -9.30 15.47
N GLY A 24 15.40 -8.82 16.63
CA GLY A 24 15.36 -7.39 16.96
C GLY A 24 14.52 -6.57 15.96
N ARG A 25 13.51 -7.20 15.39
CA ARG A 25 12.65 -6.58 14.36
C ARG A 25 11.23 -6.41 14.86
N GLU A 26 10.66 -5.23 14.59
CA GLU A 26 9.22 -5.06 14.67
C GLU A 26 8.52 -5.88 13.58
N PHE A 27 7.28 -6.25 13.82
CA PHE A 27 6.42 -6.88 12.83
C PHE A 27 4.97 -6.50 13.04
N GLU A 28 4.19 -6.63 11.98
CA GLU A 28 2.78 -6.32 11.95
C GLU A 28 1.94 -7.61 11.92
N TRP A 29 0.92 -7.64 12.77
CA TRP A 29 -0.21 -8.56 12.65
C TRP A 29 -1.39 -7.79 12.03
N LYS A 30 -1.73 -8.09 10.79
CA LYS A 30 -2.90 -7.48 10.15
C LYS A 30 -4.16 -8.22 10.59
N HIS A 31 -4.99 -7.54 11.37
CA HIS A 31 -6.30 -8.05 11.80
C HIS A 31 -7.38 -7.64 10.80
N TYR A 32 -8.20 -8.59 10.39
CA TYR A 32 -9.39 -8.36 9.56
C TYR A 32 -10.64 -8.45 10.42
N GLY A 33 -11.65 -7.61 10.17
CA GLY A 33 -12.87 -7.54 10.97
C GLY A 33 -13.70 -8.83 11.04
N TYR A 34 -13.39 -9.83 10.23
CA TYR A 34 -13.99 -11.16 10.26
C TYR A 34 -13.11 -12.22 10.92
N ASP A 35 -11.90 -11.88 11.37
CA ASP A 35 -11.00 -12.83 12.02
C ASP A 35 -11.57 -13.37 13.34
N ARG A 36 -11.11 -14.53 13.73
CA ARG A 36 -11.48 -15.22 14.97
C ARG A 36 -10.22 -15.42 15.83
N PRO A 37 -10.41 -15.55 17.14
CA PRO A 37 -11.63 -15.29 17.91
C PRO A 37 -12.04 -13.81 17.92
N THR A 38 -13.27 -13.46 18.30
CA THR A 38 -13.77 -12.07 18.26
C THR A 38 -13.03 -11.12 19.20
N ASP A 39 -12.35 -11.65 20.22
CA ASP A 39 -11.50 -10.93 21.17
C ASP A 39 -10.01 -10.94 20.75
N LEU A 40 -9.68 -11.36 19.51
CA LEU A 40 -8.32 -11.35 18.98
C LEU A 40 -7.63 -9.98 19.11
N PRO A 41 -8.29 -8.84 18.86
CA PRO A 41 -7.74 -7.52 19.12
C PRO A 41 -7.25 -7.30 20.55
N ASP A 42 -8.05 -7.70 21.54
CA ASP A 42 -7.71 -7.54 22.96
C ASP A 42 -6.52 -8.43 23.36
N ARG A 43 -6.46 -9.66 22.80
CA ARG A 43 -5.32 -10.58 23.00
C ARG A 43 -4.04 -10.04 22.40
N LEU A 44 -4.08 -9.45 21.22
CA LEU A 44 -2.92 -8.79 20.61
C LEU A 44 -2.41 -7.65 21.49
N VAL A 45 -3.31 -6.78 21.97
CA VAL A 45 -2.93 -5.69 22.90
C VAL A 45 -2.34 -6.25 24.19
N ALA A 46 -2.92 -7.29 24.77
CA ALA A 46 -2.40 -7.95 25.98
C ALA A 46 -0.99 -8.57 25.77
N ALA A 47 -0.68 -8.98 24.54
CA ALA A 47 0.64 -9.50 24.15
C ALA A 47 1.66 -8.39 23.79
N GLY A 48 1.29 -7.11 23.95
CA GLY A 48 2.18 -5.97 23.71
C GLY A 48 2.17 -5.40 22.30
N PHE A 49 1.18 -5.74 21.50
CA PHE A 49 0.99 -5.08 20.21
C PHE A 49 0.29 -3.73 20.37
N GLU A 50 0.68 -2.76 19.56
CA GLU A 50 0.05 -1.44 19.47
C GLU A 50 -0.86 -1.40 18.24
N PRO A 51 -2.17 -1.06 18.41
CA PRO A 51 -3.06 -0.91 17.26
C PRO A 51 -2.73 0.36 16.49
N GLY A 52 -2.66 0.25 15.17
CA GLY A 52 -2.58 1.40 14.27
C GLY A 52 -3.97 1.90 13.85
N GLU A 53 -4.00 2.79 12.87
CA GLU A 53 -5.25 3.32 12.34
C GLU A 53 -6.06 2.22 11.65
N GLN A 54 -7.37 2.19 11.91
CA GLN A 54 -8.26 1.27 11.23
C GLN A 54 -8.47 1.70 9.77
N GLU A 55 -8.26 0.77 8.87
CA GLU A 55 -8.46 0.92 7.43
C GLU A 55 -9.66 0.09 6.95
N ALA A 56 -9.97 0.19 5.68
CA ALA A 56 -10.94 -0.66 5.02
C ALA A 56 -10.30 -1.44 3.88
N LEU A 57 -10.42 -2.77 3.89
CA LEU A 57 -10.12 -3.56 2.70
C LEU A 57 -11.17 -3.23 1.63
N VAL A 58 -10.74 -2.54 0.58
CA VAL A 58 -11.58 -2.25 -0.58
C VAL A 58 -11.11 -3.04 -1.79
N VAL A 59 -12.06 -3.60 -2.53
CA VAL A 59 -11.79 -4.42 -3.72
C VAL A 59 -12.67 -3.96 -4.87
N GLY A 60 -12.11 -3.92 -6.09
CA GLY A 60 -12.85 -3.59 -7.30
C GLY A 60 -12.36 -4.35 -8.51
N GLU A 61 -13.26 -4.62 -9.47
CA GLU A 61 -12.87 -5.21 -10.74
C GLU A 61 -12.05 -4.23 -11.56
N VAL A 62 -10.90 -4.67 -12.06
CA VAL A 62 -9.98 -3.86 -12.88
C VAL A 62 -10.71 -3.20 -14.04
N THR A 63 -11.57 -3.94 -14.74
CA THR A 63 -12.34 -3.42 -15.89
C THR A 63 -13.28 -2.28 -15.52
N GLN A 64 -13.94 -2.36 -14.37
CA GLN A 64 -14.84 -1.30 -13.88
C GLN A 64 -14.08 -0.07 -13.43
N VAL A 65 -12.96 -0.27 -12.71
CA VAL A 65 -12.10 0.82 -12.27
C VAL A 65 -11.51 1.58 -13.46
N ARG A 66 -11.02 0.86 -14.47
CA ARG A 66 -10.51 1.45 -15.72
C ARG A 66 -11.58 2.25 -16.46
N ALA A 67 -12.79 1.71 -16.58
CA ALA A 67 -13.89 2.42 -17.24
C ALA A 67 -14.19 3.76 -16.55
N ARG A 68 -14.14 3.83 -15.23
CA ARG A 68 -14.34 5.07 -14.46
C ARG A 68 -13.17 6.05 -14.56
N LEU A 69 -11.99 5.55 -14.89
CA LEU A 69 -10.76 6.33 -15.02
C LEU A 69 -10.41 6.64 -16.49
N ALA A 70 -11.24 6.29 -17.46
CA ALA A 70 -10.93 6.45 -18.88
C ALA A 70 -10.57 7.90 -19.29
N ALA A 71 -11.07 8.90 -18.56
CA ALA A 71 -10.75 10.31 -18.76
C ALA A 71 -9.72 10.84 -17.71
N ALA A 72 -9.14 9.98 -16.87
CA ALA A 72 -8.18 10.43 -15.86
C ALA A 72 -6.84 10.71 -16.51
N ALA A 73 -6.46 11.98 -16.49
CA ALA A 73 -5.17 12.47 -16.96
C ALA A 73 -4.51 13.30 -15.84
N PRO A 74 -3.18 13.34 -15.78
CA PRO A 74 -2.52 14.29 -14.90
C PRO A 74 -2.84 15.73 -15.33
N PRO A 75 -2.86 16.69 -14.39
CA PRO A 75 -3.06 18.10 -14.74
C PRO A 75 -1.89 18.62 -15.55
N THR A 76 -2.12 19.72 -16.27
CA THR A 76 -1.03 20.44 -16.99
C THR A 76 0.12 20.72 -16.04
N GLY A 77 1.36 20.54 -16.52
CA GLY A 77 2.57 20.72 -15.74
C GLY A 77 2.94 19.53 -14.84
N VAL A 78 2.22 18.40 -14.95
CA VAL A 78 2.56 17.17 -14.22
C VAL A 78 2.69 15.99 -15.18
N THR A 79 3.80 15.29 -15.14
CA THR A 79 4.06 14.08 -15.92
C THR A 79 3.97 12.85 -15.02
N VAL A 80 3.28 11.78 -15.48
CA VAL A 80 3.23 10.49 -14.80
C VAL A 80 4.14 9.48 -15.50
N ARG A 81 5.07 8.90 -14.76
CA ARG A 81 6.05 7.95 -15.27
C ARG A 81 6.35 6.83 -14.28
N ARG A 82 6.97 5.77 -14.73
CA ARG A 82 7.58 4.74 -13.87
C ARG A 82 8.92 5.20 -13.29
N LEU A 83 9.47 4.42 -12.36
CA LEU A 83 10.89 4.55 -11.98
C LEU A 83 11.77 4.54 -13.22
N ARG A 84 12.84 5.33 -13.18
CA ARG A 84 13.86 5.33 -14.23
C ARG A 84 14.57 3.96 -14.28
N GLU A 85 14.92 3.56 -15.50
CA GLU A 85 15.58 2.25 -15.69
C GLU A 85 17.07 2.31 -15.40
N ASP A 86 17.69 3.45 -15.66
CA ASP A 86 19.12 3.66 -15.38
C ASP A 86 19.38 3.69 -13.85
N PRO A 87 20.53 3.15 -13.41
CA PRO A 87 20.81 3.00 -11.97
C PRO A 87 20.81 4.34 -11.21
N ASP A 88 21.38 5.38 -11.76
CA ASP A 88 21.51 6.68 -11.10
C ASP A 88 20.16 7.40 -10.99
N GLY A 89 19.38 7.38 -12.07
CA GLY A 89 18.02 7.90 -12.08
C GLY A 89 17.10 7.14 -11.15
N ARG A 90 17.21 5.81 -11.08
CA ARG A 90 16.45 4.99 -10.16
C ARG A 90 16.78 5.29 -8.70
N ALA A 91 18.08 5.44 -8.39
CA ALA A 91 18.50 5.83 -7.05
C ALA A 91 17.99 7.24 -6.66
N ALA A 92 17.95 8.16 -7.64
CA ALA A 92 17.37 9.48 -7.43
C ALA A 92 15.85 9.40 -7.19
N ASP A 93 15.14 8.56 -7.95
CA ASP A 93 13.70 8.34 -7.76
C ASP A 93 13.38 7.79 -6.38
N TRP A 94 14.13 6.80 -5.89
CA TRP A 94 13.91 6.25 -4.55
C TRP A 94 14.16 7.29 -3.45
N ARG A 95 15.18 8.13 -3.60
CA ARG A 95 15.39 9.26 -2.67
C ARG A 95 14.24 10.26 -2.70
N ALA A 96 13.69 10.54 -3.88
CA ALA A 96 12.53 11.41 -4.02
C ALA A 96 11.28 10.80 -3.38
N VAL A 97 11.07 9.47 -3.49
CA VAL A 97 9.97 8.75 -2.80
C VAL A 97 10.13 8.84 -1.28
N ALA A 98 11.34 8.64 -0.74
CA ALA A 98 11.58 8.79 0.70
C ALA A 98 11.31 10.22 1.19
N GLY A 99 11.79 11.23 0.44
CA GLY A 99 11.53 12.63 0.75
C GLY A 99 10.04 13.01 0.67
N LEU A 100 9.32 12.47 -0.31
CA LEU A 100 7.87 12.63 -0.42
C LEU A 100 7.15 12.00 0.78
N HIS A 101 7.57 10.80 1.20
CA HIS A 101 7.00 10.15 2.38
C HIS A 101 7.19 11.02 3.62
N ALA A 102 8.41 11.49 3.87
CA ALA A 102 8.70 12.37 5.00
C ALA A 102 7.85 13.65 4.99
N ALA A 103 7.68 14.27 3.82
CA ALA A 103 6.89 15.49 3.68
C ALA A 103 5.37 15.27 3.88
N VAL A 104 4.86 14.07 3.62
CA VAL A 104 3.41 13.78 3.71
C VAL A 104 3.02 13.25 5.09
N TRP A 105 3.89 12.45 5.74
CA TRP A 105 3.58 11.73 6.97
C TRP A 105 4.31 12.25 8.20
N ASP A 106 5.22 13.23 8.01
CA ASP A 106 6.08 13.77 9.08
C ASP A 106 6.93 12.68 9.79
N GLU A 107 7.35 11.69 9.01
CA GLU A 107 8.11 10.52 9.47
C GLU A 107 9.28 10.24 8.52
N ASP A 108 10.42 9.79 9.06
CA ASP A 108 11.54 9.34 8.22
C ASP A 108 11.19 8.03 7.49
N GLY A 109 10.84 8.15 6.21
CA GLY A 109 10.51 7.03 5.35
C GLY A 109 11.72 6.29 4.74
N THR A 110 12.95 6.65 5.10
CA THR A 110 14.16 6.14 4.44
C THR A 110 14.28 4.62 4.57
N ALA A 111 14.20 4.08 5.78
CA ALA A 111 14.36 2.64 6.03
C ALA A 111 13.26 1.81 5.33
N MET A 112 12.01 2.29 5.35
CA MET A 112 10.90 1.66 4.65
C MET A 112 11.13 1.71 3.12
N THR A 113 11.53 2.85 2.59
CA THR A 113 11.79 3.03 1.15
C THR A 113 12.95 2.16 0.69
N ASP A 114 14.03 2.05 1.46
CA ASP A 114 15.17 1.17 1.16
C ASP A 114 14.74 -0.31 1.14
N SER A 115 13.88 -0.73 2.06
CA SER A 115 13.32 -2.09 2.06
C SER A 115 12.48 -2.37 0.82
N ILE A 116 11.64 -1.42 0.41
CA ILE A 116 10.82 -1.53 -0.82
C ILE A 116 11.72 -1.54 -2.06
N ALA A 117 12.76 -0.70 -2.10
CA ALA A 117 13.72 -0.66 -3.19
C ALA A 117 14.50 -1.99 -3.33
N ALA A 118 14.89 -2.58 -2.21
CA ALA A 118 15.54 -3.89 -2.20
C ALA A 118 14.60 -5.01 -2.68
N ALA A 119 13.34 -5.00 -2.26
CA ALA A 119 12.33 -5.93 -2.74
C ALA A 119 12.09 -5.79 -4.26
N HIS A 120 11.94 -4.55 -4.75
CA HIS A 120 11.81 -4.27 -6.17
C HIS A 120 13.06 -4.71 -6.98
N ALA A 121 14.25 -4.54 -6.44
CA ALA A 121 15.47 -4.98 -7.10
C ALA A 121 15.58 -6.50 -7.16
N SER A 122 15.07 -7.21 -6.15
CA SER A 122 15.04 -8.68 -6.10
C SER A 122 14.04 -9.28 -7.10
N ASP A 123 12.87 -8.67 -7.22
CA ASP A 123 11.83 -9.09 -8.16
C ASP A 123 11.12 -7.87 -8.79
N PRO A 124 11.69 -7.31 -9.88
CA PRO A 124 11.09 -6.17 -10.56
C PRO A 124 9.73 -6.49 -11.22
N ALA A 125 9.42 -7.78 -11.42
CA ALA A 125 8.14 -8.19 -12.00
C ALA A 125 7.01 -8.19 -10.97
N ALA A 126 7.31 -8.43 -9.69
CA ALA A 126 6.29 -8.45 -8.63
C ALA A 126 5.76 -7.07 -8.26
N MET A 127 6.43 -5.98 -8.65
CA MET A 127 6.06 -4.63 -8.23
C MET A 127 6.29 -3.61 -9.33
N SER A 128 5.41 -2.61 -9.43
CA SER A 128 5.66 -1.39 -10.19
C SER A 128 5.50 -0.15 -9.31
N VAL A 129 6.34 0.86 -9.57
CA VAL A 129 6.27 2.15 -8.88
C VAL A 129 6.04 3.26 -9.90
N TRP A 130 5.02 4.06 -9.65
CA TRP A 130 4.60 5.17 -10.49
C TRP A 130 4.78 6.48 -9.75
N LEU A 131 5.35 7.44 -10.44
CA LEU A 131 5.66 8.79 -9.93
C LEU A 131 4.91 9.82 -10.75
N ALA A 132 4.45 10.88 -10.09
CA ALA A 132 4.03 12.11 -10.74
C ALA A 132 5.07 13.18 -10.45
N GLU A 133 5.58 13.80 -11.51
CA GLU A 133 6.67 14.77 -11.48
C GLU A 133 6.18 16.10 -12.02
N ALA A 134 6.41 17.19 -11.30
CA ALA A 134 6.13 18.55 -11.73
C ALA A 134 7.16 19.03 -12.75
N GLU A 135 6.93 20.17 -13.41
CA GLU A 135 7.82 20.73 -14.46
C GLU A 135 9.23 21.02 -13.97
N ASP A 136 9.40 21.30 -12.68
CA ASP A 136 10.70 21.56 -12.06
C ASP A 136 11.45 20.26 -11.65
N GLY A 137 10.90 19.09 -11.96
CA GLY A 137 11.45 17.78 -11.60
C GLY A 137 11.10 17.28 -10.20
N THR A 138 10.29 18.02 -9.43
CA THR A 138 9.87 17.59 -8.11
C THR A 138 8.88 16.43 -8.22
N VAL A 139 9.12 15.33 -7.50
CA VAL A 139 8.16 14.23 -7.35
C VAL A 139 7.09 14.66 -6.37
N VAL A 140 5.87 14.86 -6.87
CA VAL A 140 4.73 15.40 -6.11
C VAL A 140 3.71 14.36 -5.70
N CYS A 141 3.78 13.17 -6.30
CA CYS A 141 2.98 12.02 -5.90
C CYS A 141 3.72 10.74 -6.27
N ALA A 142 3.64 9.74 -5.40
CA ALA A 142 4.17 8.40 -5.67
C ALA A 142 3.17 7.34 -5.22
N ALA A 143 3.20 6.18 -5.89
CA ALA A 143 2.40 5.02 -5.51
C ALA A 143 2.93 3.76 -6.19
N ARG A 144 2.73 2.60 -5.56
CA ARG A 144 3.12 1.31 -6.14
C ARG A 144 1.93 0.39 -6.35
N ALA A 145 2.08 -0.58 -7.25
CA ALA A 145 1.23 -1.75 -7.37
C ALA A 145 2.09 -2.99 -7.13
N GLU A 146 1.53 -3.97 -6.45
CA GLU A 146 2.13 -5.29 -6.24
C GLU A 146 1.26 -6.35 -6.92
N PHE A 147 1.90 -7.28 -7.60
CA PHE A 147 1.27 -8.29 -8.43
C PHE A 147 1.47 -9.65 -7.79
N HIS A 148 0.38 -10.30 -7.39
CA HIS A 148 0.43 -11.53 -6.61
C HIS A 148 0.26 -12.73 -7.54
N ASP A 149 1.37 -13.30 -7.97
CA ASP A 149 1.40 -14.47 -8.87
C ASP A 149 0.54 -15.62 -8.33
N GLY A 150 -0.15 -16.29 -9.23
CA GLY A 150 -1.05 -17.39 -8.88
C GLY A 150 -2.39 -16.95 -8.29
N THR A 151 -2.65 -15.63 -8.24
CA THR A 151 -3.94 -15.06 -7.82
C THR A 151 -4.55 -14.16 -8.90
N ASP A 152 -5.81 -13.76 -8.72
CA ASP A 152 -6.47 -12.78 -9.58
C ASP A 152 -6.25 -11.32 -9.10
N PHE A 153 -5.44 -11.08 -8.07
CA PHE A 153 -5.36 -9.80 -7.36
C PHE A 153 -4.05 -9.05 -7.60
N ALA A 154 -4.16 -7.75 -7.87
CA ALA A 154 -3.09 -6.79 -7.71
C ALA A 154 -3.44 -5.82 -6.57
N SER A 155 -2.48 -5.52 -5.70
CA SER A 155 -2.69 -4.60 -4.59
C SER A 155 -2.07 -3.23 -4.85
N LEU A 156 -2.72 -2.16 -4.37
CA LEU A 156 -2.27 -0.78 -4.52
C LEU A 156 -1.80 -0.22 -3.18
N TRP A 157 -0.59 0.34 -3.15
CA TRP A 157 0.08 0.77 -1.94
C TRP A 157 0.70 2.16 -2.06
N GLY A 158 0.97 2.79 -0.91
CA GLY A 158 1.86 3.94 -0.78
C GLY A 158 1.44 5.19 -1.53
N GLY A 159 0.15 5.41 -1.72
CA GLY A 159 -0.39 6.56 -2.43
C GLY A 159 -0.19 7.87 -1.65
N SER A 160 0.96 8.51 -1.80
CA SER A 160 1.31 9.78 -1.15
C SER A 160 1.26 10.94 -2.15
N THR A 161 0.68 12.08 -1.75
CA THR A 161 0.61 13.30 -2.57
C THR A 161 0.90 14.51 -1.69
N LEU A 162 1.84 15.36 -2.12
CA LEU A 162 2.14 16.63 -1.45
C LEU A 162 0.86 17.47 -1.28
N ALA A 163 0.72 18.13 -0.13
CA ALA A 163 -0.50 18.83 0.26
C ALA A 163 -0.97 19.84 -0.80
N GLU A 164 -0.06 20.64 -1.35
CA GLU A 164 -0.32 21.65 -2.37
C GLU A 164 -0.71 21.09 -3.75
N TYR A 165 -0.49 19.77 -3.96
CA TYR A 165 -0.86 19.05 -5.18
C TYR A 165 -2.11 18.19 -5.03
N ARG A 166 -2.71 18.14 -3.84
CA ARG A 166 -3.97 17.41 -3.60
C ARG A 166 -5.14 18.06 -4.34
N GLY A 167 -6.19 17.27 -4.57
CA GLY A 167 -7.40 17.75 -5.25
C GLY A 167 -7.29 17.97 -6.76
N ARG A 168 -6.09 17.82 -7.36
CA ARG A 168 -5.82 18.07 -8.79
C ARG A 168 -5.97 16.85 -9.70
N GLY A 169 -6.40 15.70 -9.17
CA GLY A 169 -6.57 14.47 -9.97
C GLY A 169 -5.32 13.61 -10.12
N ILE A 170 -4.16 14.02 -9.58
CA ILE A 170 -2.87 13.32 -9.73
C ILE A 170 -2.95 11.89 -9.18
N TYR A 171 -3.49 11.70 -7.97
CA TYR A 171 -3.68 10.36 -7.39
C TYR A 171 -4.53 9.46 -8.29
N LYS A 172 -5.62 10.00 -8.90
CA LYS A 172 -6.44 9.23 -9.84
C LYS A 172 -5.69 8.83 -11.09
N ALA A 173 -4.82 9.70 -11.61
CA ALA A 173 -3.96 9.37 -12.75
C ALA A 173 -2.99 8.22 -12.41
N LEU A 174 -2.43 8.18 -11.19
CA LEU A 174 -1.60 7.05 -10.76
C LEU A 174 -2.43 5.77 -10.55
N VAL A 175 -3.66 5.87 -10.04
CA VAL A 175 -4.56 4.70 -9.95
C VAL A 175 -4.86 4.16 -11.36
N SER A 176 -5.10 5.06 -12.34
CA SER A 176 -5.35 4.67 -13.74
C SER A 176 -4.18 3.85 -14.31
N ARG A 177 -2.96 4.35 -14.18
CA ARG A 177 -1.76 3.65 -14.69
C ARG A 177 -1.58 2.27 -14.09
N ARG A 178 -1.80 2.14 -12.77
CA ARG A 178 -1.69 0.85 -12.08
C ARG A 178 -2.82 -0.11 -12.45
N ALA A 179 -4.04 0.41 -12.67
CA ALA A 179 -5.16 -0.38 -13.16
C ALA A 179 -4.95 -0.86 -14.61
N ASP A 180 -4.39 -0.01 -15.48
CA ASP A 180 -4.04 -0.39 -16.84
C ASP A 180 -3.01 -1.51 -16.85
N GLU A 181 -1.94 -1.38 -16.05
CA GLU A 181 -0.91 -2.39 -15.93
C GLU A 181 -1.47 -3.71 -15.35
N ALA A 182 -2.32 -3.66 -14.32
CA ALA A 182 -2.97 -4.85 -13.78
C ALA A 182 -3.81 -5.58 -14.86
N ALA A 183 -4.54 -4.81 -15.70
CA ALA A 183 -5.29 -5.39 -16.81
C ALA A 183 -4.40 -6.03 -17.87
N GLU A 184 -3.30 -5.37 -18.25
CA GLU A 184 -2.33 -5.88 -19.23
C GLU A 184 -1.67 -7.19 -18.76
N ARG A 185 -1.49 -7.34 -17.44
CA ARG A 185 -0.96 -8.56 -16.82
C ARG A 185 -2.02 -9.61 -16.51
N GLY A 186 -3.31 -9.35 -16.81
CA GLY A 186 -4.40 -10.31 -16.65
C GLY A 186 -5.01 -10.39 -15.26
N PHE A 187 -4.68 -9.48 -14.35
CA PHE A 187 -5.30 -9.42 -13.02
C PHE A 187 -6.74 -8.93 -13.13
N ARG A 188 -7.64 -9.56 -12.37
CA ARG A 188 -9.07 -9.26 -12.40
C ARG A 188 -9.49 -8.25 -11.36
N PHE A 189 -8.79 -8.21 -10.23
CA PHE A 189 -9.18 -7.39 -9.09
C PHE A 189 -8.04 -6.49 -8.62
N LEU A 190 -8.39 -5.26 -8.23
CA LEU A 190 -7.54 -4.39 -7.44
C LEU A 190 -8.01 -4.44 -6.00
N GLN A 191 -7.04 -4.52 -5.07
CA GLN A 191 -7.31 -4.42 -3.64
C GLN A 191 -6.47 -3.29 -3.00
N VAL A 192 -7.00 -2.68 -1.97
CA VAL A 192 -6.34 -1.63 -1.19
C VAL A 192 -6.78 -1.74 0.26
N ASP A 193 -5.85 -1.67 1.21
CA ASP A 193 -6.15 -1.28 2.57
C ASP A 193 -6.24 0.25 2.58
N ALA A 194 -7.45 0.75 2.60
CA ALA A 194 -7.75 2.16 2.35
C ALA A 194 -7.91 2.92 3.66
N SER A 195 -7.07 3.94 3.85
CA SER A 195 -7.22 4.91 4.92
C SER A 195 -8.56 5.67 4.82
N PRO A 196 -9.02 6.32 5.90
CA PRO A 196 -10.21 7.17 5.86
C PRO A 196 -10.18 8.22 4.73
N ASP A 197 -9.01 8.75 4.39
CA ASP A 197 -8.84 9.74 3.32
C ASP A 197 -8.97 9.13 1.91
N SER A 198 -8.36 7.99 1.68
CA SER A 198 -8.33 7.33 0.37
C SER A 198 -9.60 6.54 0.06
N ARG A 199 -10.24 5.96 1.06
CA ARG A 199 -11.46 5.15 0.92
C ARG A 199 -12.57 5.84 0.12
N PRO A 200 -12.98 7.09 0.37
CA PRO A 200 -14.03 7.74 -0.40
C PRO A 200 -13.66 7.94 -1.87
N ILE A 201 -12.36 8.14 -2.15
CA ILE A 201 -11.87 8.27 -3.53
C ILE A 201 -12.00 6.93 -4.25
N LEU A 202 -11.47 5.86 -3.65
CA LEU A 202 -11.48 4.52 -4.21
C LEU A 202 -12.90 3.98 -4.41
N GLN A 203 -13.81 4.25 -3.48
CA GLN A 203 -15.21 3.88 -3.63
C GLN A 203 -15.88 4.58 -4.82
N ARG A 204 -15.59 5.86 -5.07
CA ARG A 204 -16.06 6.56 -6.28
C ARG A 204 -15.46 5.96 -7.57
N LEU A 205 -14.31 5.31 -7.50
CA LEU A 205 -13.71 4.59 -8.61
C LEU A 205 -14.25 3.16 -8.78
N GLY A 206 -15.19 2.73 -7.92
CA GLY A 206 -15.89 1.45 -8.06
C GLY A 206 -15.37 0.34 -7.16
N LEU A 207 -14.38 0.61 -6.31
CA LEU A 207 -13.98 -0.35 -5.28
C LEU A 207 -15.04 -0.39 -4.16
N ARG A 208 -15.26 -1.57 -3.59
CA ARG A 208 -16.22 -1.79 -2.51
C ARG A 208 -15.50 -2.19 -1.24
N ALA A 209 -15.89 -1.61 -0.12
CA ALA A 209 -15.40 -2.06 1.18
C ALA A 209 -15.99 -3.43 1.50
N LEU A 210 -15.13 -4.38 1.80
CA LEU A 210 -15.49 -5.75 2.17
C LEU A 210 -15.45 -5.96 3.67
N THR A 211 -14.41 -5.42 4.32
CA THR A 211 -14.22 -5.51 5.76
C THR A 211 -13.33 -4.37 6.24
N SER A 212 -13.19 -4.22 7.55
CA SER A 212 -12.14 -3.40 8.15
C SER A 212 -10.83 -4.18 8.26
N THR A 213 -9.70 -3.47 8.23
CA THR A 213 -8.40 -3.98 8.62
C THR A 213 -7.80 -3.07 9.69
N THR A 214 -7.01 -3.65 10.60
CA THR A 214 -6.27 -2.89 11.61
C THR A 214 -4.89 -3.49 11.73
N PRO A 215 -3.81 -2.73 11.50
CA PRO A 215 -2.47 -3.19 11.77
C PRO A 215 -2.23 -3.19 13.29
N TYR A 216 -1.68 -4.26 13.81
CA TYR A 216 -1.20 -4.38 15.19
C TYR A 216 0.31 -4.57 15.12
N VAL A 217 1.08 -3.62 15.62
CA VAL A 217 2.55 -3.63 15.52
C VAL A 217 3.15 -4.05 16.85
N TRP A 218 3.98 -5.08 16.82
CA TRP A 218 4.79 -5.49 17.96
C TRP A 218 6.22 -4.99 17.79
N ARG A 219 6.79 -4.41 18.85
CA ARG A 219 8.17 -3.93 18.90
C ARG A 219 8.96 -4.68 19.98
N PRO A 220 10.23 -5.09 19.69
CA PRO A 220 11.08 -5.81 20.63
C PRO A 220 11.53 -4.94 21.82
#